data_5808ff99c5a295d5f720c84e8186c7a4
#
_entry.id   5808ff99c5a295d5f720c84e8186c7a4
#
_cell.length_a   1.000
_cell.length_b   1.000
_cell.length_c   1.000
_cell.angle_alpha   90.00
_cell.angle_beta   90.00
_cell.angle_gamma   90.00
#
_symmetry.space_group_name_H-M   'P 1'
#
loop_
_entity.id
_entity.type
_entity.pdbx_description
1 polymer ?
#
loop_
_entity_poly.entity_id
_entity_poly.type
_entity_poly.pdbx_seq_one_letter_code
_entity_poly.pdbx_strand_id
1 'polypeptide(L)' 'GEGILSLTSGPITVLVNTTDQDHALPEGADVVFASVPDAKTILAANSTVWIKK' A
#
# COMPACT_ATOMS: atom_id res chain seq x y z
N GLY A 1 6.66 -4.47 -8.34
CA GLY A 1 8.02 -4.93 -8.26
C GLY A 1 8.15 -6.10 -7.30
N GLU A 2 9.31 -6.67 -7.24
CA GLU A 2 9.55 -7.77 -6.32
C GLU A 2 9.36 -7.33 -4.88
N GLY A 3 8.74 -8.18 -4.10
CA GLY A 3 8.50 -7.90 -2.70
C GLY A 3 7.23 -7.10 -2.43
N ILE A 4 6.53 -6.68 -3.47
CA ILE A 4 5.26 -5.99 -3.32
C ILE A 4 4.15 -6.92 -3.81
N LEU A 5 3.21 -7.20 -2.92
CA LEU A 5 2.02 -7.98 -3.27
C LEU A 5 0.85 -7.04 -3.47
N SER A 6 0.06 -7.31 -4.49
CA SER A 6 -1.13 -6.50 -4.78
C SER A 6 -2.32 -7.43 -4.94
N LEU A 7 -3.34 -7.23 -4.12
CA LEU A 7 -4.57 -8.01 -4.16
C LEU A 7 -5.73 -7.03 -4.32
N THR A 8 -6.57 -7.27 -5.31
CA THR A 8 -7.74 -6.42 -5.57
C THR A 8 -9.01 -7.19 -5.26
N SER A 9 -9.89 -6.56 -4.48
CA SER A 9 -11.20 -7.11 -4.16
C SER A 9 -12.22 -5.98 -4.29
N GLY A 10 -13.00 -6.01 -5.39
CA GLY A 10 -13.94 -4.93 -5.68
C GLY A 10 -13.21 -3.60 -5.84
N PRO A 11 -13.66 -2.56 -5.14
CA PRO A 11 -13.01 -1.24 -5.23
C PRO A 11 -11.74 -1.12 -4.37
N ILE A 12 -11.42 -2.15 -3.59
CA ILE A 12 -10.29 -2.08 -2.65
C ILE A 12 -9.10 -2.85 -3.20
N THR A 13 -7.93 -2.25 -3.14
CA THR A 13 -6.67 -2.91 -3.45
C THR A 13 -5.82 -2.93 -2.19
N VAL A 14 -5.33 -4.12 -1.86
CA VAL A 14 -4.43 -4.30 -0.72
C VAL A 14 -3.01 -4.40 -1.24
N LEU A 15 -2.14 -3.54 -0.76
CA LEU A 15 -0.73 -3.54 -1.12
C LEU A 15 0.09 -3.93 0.09
N VAL A 16 0.91 -4.96 -0.08
CA VAL A 16 1.78 -5.46 0.99
C VAL A 16 3.22 -5.29 0.56
N ASN A 17 3.97 -4.52 1.32
CA ASN A 17 5.39 -4.31 1.08
C ASN A 17 6.19 -5.22 2.01
N THR A 18 6.78 -6.26 1.45
CA THR A 18 7.59 -7.20 2.22
C THR A 18 9.08 -6.86 2.19
N THR A 19 9.43 -5.72 1.60
CA THR A 19 10.82 -5.28 1.48
C THR A 19 11.20 -4.39 2.66
N ASP A 20 12.48 -4.08 2.77
CA ASP A 20 12.99 -3.15 3.78
C ASP A 20 13.13 -1.73 3.23
N GLN A 21 12.49 -1.44 2.10
CA GLN A 21 12.52 -0.12 1.48
C GLN A 21 11.10 0.40 1.27
N ASP A 22 10.94 1.71 1.40
CA ASP A 22 9.67 2.36 1.14
C ASP A 22 9.43 2.44 -0.37
N HIS A 23 8.15 2.35 -0.76
CA HIS A 23 7.73 2.49 -2.14
C HIS A 23 6.62 3.52 -2.24
N ALA A 24 6.57 4.25 -3.34
CA ALA A 24 5.51 5.23 -3.55
C ALA A 24 4.19 4.53 -3.84
N LEU A 25 3.09 5.05 -3.28
CA LEU A 25 1.75 4.59 -3.61
C LEU A 25 1.33 5.17 -4.97
N PRO A 26 0.37 4.51 -5.66
CA PRO A 26 -0.16 5.06 -6.90
C PRO A 26 -0.75 6.44 -6.69
N GLU A 27 -0.58 7.32 -7.66
CA GLU A 27 -1.14 8.65 -7.61
C GLU A 27 -2.67 8.57 -7.61
N GLY A 28 -3.30 9.36 -6.76
CA GLY A 28 -4.75 9.40 -6.66
C GLY A 28 -5.36 8.30 -5.81
N ALA A 29 -4.54 7.46 -5.19
CA ALA A 29 -5.05 6.41 -4.33
C ALA A 29 -5.53 6.97 -2.99
N ASP A 30 -6.70 6.52 -2.56
CA ASP A 30 -7.25 6.87 -1.24
C ASP A 30 -6.90 5.76 -0.26
N VAL A 31 -6.10 6.08 0.74
CA VAL A 31 -5.74 5.12 1.77
C VAL A 31 -6.92 4.98 2.73
N VAL A 32 -7.48 3.77 2.82
CA VAL A 32 -8.59 3.49 3.73
C VAL A 32 -8.13 2.81 5.00
N PHE A 33 -6.98 2.12 4.94
CA PHE A 33 -6.38 1.50 6.10
C PHE A 33 -4.88 1.32 5.85
N ALA A 34 -4.09 1.50 6.88
CA ALA A 34 -2.65 1.29 6.79
C ALA A 34 -2.13 0.76 8.12
N SER A 35 -1.14 -0.12 8.04
CA SER A 35 -0.52 -0.67 9.25
C SER A 35 0.43 0.32 9.93
N VAL A 36 0.76 1.42 9.24
CA VAL A 36 1.57 2.50 9.81
C VAL A 36 0.79 3.81 9.72
N PRO A 37 0.95 4.72 10.71
CA PRO A 37 0.08 5.90 10.81
C PRO A 37 0.27 6.95 9.72
N ASP A 38 1.40 6.99 9.06
CA ASP A 38 1.69 8.05 8.09
C ASP A 38 1.65 7.57 6.64
N ALA A 39 1.00 6.45 6.38
CA ALA A 39 0.96 5.89 5.03
C ALA A 39 -0.10 6.59 4.19
N LYS A 40 0.20 7.76 3.67
CA LYS A 40 -0.70 8.54 2.80
C LYS A 40 -0.28 8.45 1.34
N THR A 41 1.00 8.55 1.08
CA THR A 41 1.55 8.53 -0.27
C THR A 41 2.66 7.50 -0.44
N ILE A 42 3.07 6.89 0.66
CA ILE A 42 4.19 5.95 0.67
C ILE A 42 3.76 4.62 1.29
N LEU A 43 4.10 3.54 0.62
CA LEU A 43 3.96 2.20 1.17
C LEU A 43 5.26 1.90 1.91
N ALA A 44 5.22 2.07 3.21
CA ALA A 44 6.41 1.93 4.05
C ALA A 44 6.93 0.50 4.04
N ALA A 45 8.21 0.36 4.34
CA ALA A 45 8.84 -0.95 4.43
C ALA A 45 8.10 -1.84 5.42
N ASN A 46 7.92 -3.10 5.07
CA ASN A 46 7.27 -4.12 5.90
C ASN A 46 5.89 -3.68 6.39
N SER A 47 5.13 -3.01 5.53
CA SER A 47 3.80 -2.53 5.89
C SER A 47 2.75 -2.97 4.89
N THR A 48 1.49 -2.80 5.28
CA THR A 48 0.33 -3.10 4.46
C THR A 48 -0.54 -1.85 4.35
N VAL A 49 -1.01 -1.56 3.16
CA VAL A 49 -1.90 -0.43 2.91
C VAL A 49 -3.08 -0.90 2.08
N TRP A 50 -4.27 -0.49 2.49
CA TRP A 50 -5.50 -0.73 1.75
C TRP A 50 -5.91 0.59 1.10
N ILE A 51 -6.06 0.58 -0.21
CA ILE A 51 -6.43 1.76 -0.95
C ILE A 51 -7.74 1.53 -1.69
N LYS A 52 -8.48 2.60 -1.86
CA LYS A 52 -9.71 2.60 -2.64
C LYS A 52 -9.45 3.38 -3.92
N LYS A 53 -9.84 2.79 -4.98
CA LYS A 53 -9.60 3.38 -6.29
C LYS A 53 -10.86 3.93 -6.90
#